data_d8deeb4020ca1037fdaf2b9d003167c5
#
_entry.id   d8deeb4020ca1037fdaf2b9d003167c5
#
_cell.length_a   1.000
_cell.length_b   1.000
_cell.length_c   1.000
_cell.angle_alpha   90.00
_cell.angle_beta   90.00
_cell.angle_gamma   90.00
#
_symmetry.space_group_name_H-M   'P 1'
#
loop_
_entity.id
_entity.type
_entity.pdbx_description
1 polymer ?
#
loop_
_entity_poly.entity_id
_entity_poly.type
_entity_poly.pdbx_seq_one_letter_code
_entity_poly.pdbx_strand_id
1 'polypeptide(L)'
;GIITCFSNDYGYENWVSKALDCYADSGDVLVLISSSGQSKNMLVGADKAKSLGLDIITLTGFSFDNPLRKLGDTNFWVDSDKYNIVEMTHHIWLLAIADYIIDQDNKK
;
A
#
# COMPACT_ATOMS: atom_id res chain seq x y z
N GLY A 1 9.93 1.05 -17.19
CA GLY A 1 10.03 0.67 -15.79
C GLY A 1 9.24 -0.57 -15.42
N ILE A 2 9.21 -0.87 -14.14
CA ILE A 2 8.57 -2.07 -13.60
C ILE A 2 7.09 -2.15 -13.97
N ILE A 3 6.34 -1.06 -13.80
CA ILE A 3 4.90 -1.03 -14.09
C ILE A 3 4.65 -1.38 -15.55
N THR A 4 5.37 -0.75 -16.47
CA THR A 4 5.19 -0.98 -17.91
C THR A 4 5.56 -2.41 -18.30
N CYS A 5 6.70 -2.89 -17.84
CA CYS A 5 7.19 -4.23 -18.16
C CYS A 5 6.22 -5.31 -17.66
N PHE A 6 5.87 -5.28 -16.40
CA PHE A 6 5.00 -6.31 -15.81
C PHE A 6 3.56 -6.18 -16.33
N SER A 7 3.08 -4.97 -16.64
CA SER A 7 1.75 -4.80 -17.22
C SER A 7 1.65 -5.40 -18.62
N ASN A 8 2.71 -5.27 -19.43
CA ASN A 8 2.75 -5.88 -20.75
C ASN A 8 2.81 -7.40 -20.71
N ASP A 9 3.60 -7.95 -19.79
CA ASP A 9 3.85 -9.39 -19.75
C ASP A 9 2.79 -10.16 -18.96
N TYR A 10 2.20 -9.55 -17.92
CA TYR A 10 1.32 -10.24 -16.97
C TYR A 10 -0.03 -9.55 -16.75
N GLY A 11 -0.27 -8.41 -17.38
CA GLY A 11 -1.45 -7.59 -17.16
C GLY A 11 -1.27 -6.56 -16.03
N TYR A 12 -1.93 -5.42 -16.18
CA TYR A 12 -1.81 -4.31 -15.23
C TYR A 12 -2.20 -4.70 -13.81
N GLU A 13 -3.23 -5.55 -13.67
CA GLU A 13 -3.71 -5.99 -12.37
C GLU A 13 -2.69 -6.84 -11.59
N ASN A 14 -1.69 -7.38 -12.24
CA ASN A 14 -0.70 -8.27 -11.67
C ASN A 14 0.68 -7.63 -11.46
N TRP A 15 0.87 -6.35 -11.82
CA TRP A 15 2.21 -5.77 -11.76
C TRP A 15 2.76 -5.68 -10.34
N VAL A 16 1.92 -5.34 -9.35
CA VAL A 16 2.37 -5.28 -7.94
C VAL A 16 2.76 -6.67 -7.46
N SER A 17 1.91 -7.65 -7.72
CA SER A 17 2.16 -9.05 -7.35
C SER A 17 3.48 -9.56 -7.95
N LYS A 18 3.74 -9.28 -9.22
CA LYS A 18 4.98 -9.69 -9.89
C LYS A 18 6.20 -8.95 -9.37
N ALA A 19 6.05 -7.66 -9.04
CA ALA A 19 7.13 -6.91 -8.41
C ALA A 19 7.51 -7.52 -7.06
N LEU A 20 6.53 -7.95 -6.27
CA LEU A 20 6.78 -8.62 -5.00
C LEU A 20 7.53 -9.95 -5.19
N ASP A 21 7.16 -10.73 -6.20
CA ASP A 21 7.91 -11.96 -6.52
C ASP A 21 9.39 -11.69 -6.79
N CYS A 22 9.70 -10.56 -7.42
CA CYS A 22 11.08 -10.23 -7.80
C CYS A 22 11.89 -9.60 -6.67
N TYR A 23 11.25 -8.79 -5.81
CA TYR A 23 11.99 -7.89 -4.91
C TYR A 23 11.71 -8.11 -3.43
N ALA A 24 10.61 -8.75 -3.05
CA ALA A 24 10.24 -8.88 -1.65
C ALA A 24 11.00 -10.01 -0.97
N ASP A 25 11.44 -9.74 0.26
CA ASP A 25 12.04 -10.72 1.14
C ASP A 25 11.13 -10.94 2.35
N SER A 26 11.20 -12.13 2.93
CA SER A 26 10.46 -12.43 4.16
C SER A 26 10.80 -11.42 5.26
N GLY A 27 9.79 -10.90 5.93
CA GLY A 27 9.94 -9.89 6.96
C GLY A 27 9.85 -8.46 6.47
N ASP A 28 9.77 -8.25 5.15
CA ASP A 28 9.54 -6.91 4.59
C ASP A 28 8.14 -6.40 4.95
N VAL A 29 7.98 -5.09 4.86
CA VAL A 29 6.71 -4.40 5.05
C VAL A 29 6.28 -3.82 3.71
N LEU A 30 5.05 -4.12 3.30
CA LEU A 30 4.45 -3.56 2.09
C LEU A 30 3.49 -2.44 2.47
N VAL A 31 3.67 -1.26 1.87
CA VAL A 31 2.73 -0.15 2.00
C VAL A 31 1.96 -0.01 0.70
N LEU A 32 0.65 -0.16 0.78
CA LEU A 32 -0.25 -0.01 -0.37
C LEU A 32 -1.12 1.24 -0.19
N ILE A 33 -1.10 2.10 -1.19
CA ILE A 33 -1.83 3.37 -1.18
C ILE A 33 -2.84 3.36 -2.32
N SER A 34 -4.11 3.48 -1.97
CA SER A 34 -5.20 3.56 -2.95
C SER A 34 -6.33 4.40 -2.37
N SER A 35 -6.62 5.54 -2.99
CA SER A 35 -7.67 6.46 -2.48
C SER A 35 -9.01 5.75 -2.35
N SER A 36 -9.43 4.99 -3.34
CA SER A 36 -10.70 4.26 -3.31
C SER A 36 -10.62 2.94 -2.55
N GLY A 37 -9.43 2.37 -2.42
CA GLY A 37 -9.25 1.04 -1.86
C GLY A 37 -9.83 -0.09 -2.71
N GLN A 38 -10.14 0.19 -4.00
CA GLN A 38 -10.78 -0.77 -4.90
C GLN A 38 -9.90 -1.14 -6.10
N SER A 39 -8.72 -0.59 -6.21
CA SER A 39 -7.81 -0.87 -7.33
C SER A 39 -7.39 -2.33 -7.32
N LYS A 40 -7.70 -3.04 -8.41
CA LYS A 40 -7.49 -4.49 -8.48
C LYS A 40 -6.02 -4.87 -8.33
N ASN A 41 -5.10 -4.10 -8.90
CA ASN A 41 -3.67 -4.35 -8.75
C ASN A 41 -3.21 -4.29 -7.28
N MET A 42 -3.81 -3.42 -6.48
CA MET A 42 -3.52 -3.32 -5.05
C MET A 42 -4.08 -4.52 -4.27
N LEU A 43 -5.29 -4.97 -4.62
CA LEU A 43 -5.91 -6.13 -3.98
C LEU A 43 -5.13 -7.41 -4.28
N VAL A 44 -4.74 -7.60 -5.52
CA VAL A 44 -3.91 -8.74 -5.93
C VAL A 44 -2.54 -8.68 -5.25
N GLY A 45 -1.95 -7.48 -5.16
CA GLY A 45 -0.69 -7.27 -4.44
C GLY A 45 -0.78 -7.61 -2.97
N ALA A 46 -1.88 -7.24 -2.31
CA ALA A 46 -2.10 -7.55 -0.90
C ALA A 46 -2.19 -9.07 -0.67
N ASP A 47 -2.92 -9.78 -1.52
CA ASP A 47 -3.02 -11.24 -1.44
C ASP A 47 -1.64 -11.90 -1.61
N LYS A 48 -0.86 -11.41 -2.55
CA LYS A 48 0.51 -11.90 -2.78
C LYS A 48 1.39 -11.66 -1.55
N ALA A 49 1.33 -10.46 -0.97
CA ALA A 49 2.10 -10.12 0.21
C ALA A 49 1.79 -11.05 1.37
N LYS A 50 0.51 -11.39 1.58
CA LYS A 50 0.12 -12.36 2.59
C LYS A 50 0.73 -13.73 2.35
N SER A 51 0.73 -14.18 1.11
CA SER A 51 1.34 -15.47 0.75
C SER A 51 2.85 -15.51 0.97
N LEU A 52 3.51 -14.36 0.91
CA LEU A 52 4.95 -14.22 1.14
C LEU A 52 5.31 -13.93 2.61
N GLY A 53 4.33 -13.80 3.48
CA GLY A 53 4.55 -13.53 4.90
C GLY A 53 4.97 -12.09 5.20
N LEU A 54 4.59 -11.12 4.36
CA LEU A 54 4.88 -9.71 4.58
C LEU A 54 3.83 -9.08 5.48
N ASP A 55 4.24 -8.08 6.26
CA ASP A 55 3.31 -7.19 6.93
C ASP A 55 2.77 -6.17 5.93
N ILE A 56 1.49 -5.85 6.03
CA ILE A 56 0.80 -4.98 5.08
C ILE A 56 0.25 -3.76 5.81
N ILE A 57 0.62 -2.58 5.33
CA ILE A 57 0.05 -1.30 5.74
C ILE A 57 -0.74 -0.74 4.56
N THR A 58 -2.00 -0.37 4.79
CA THR A 58 -2.82 0.25 3.75
C THR A 58 -3.16 1.69 4.10
N LEU A 59 -3.21 2.55 3.07
CA LEU A 59 -3.70 3.91 3.17
C LEU A 59 -4.82 4.07 2.15
N THR A 60 -6.05 4.27 2.63
CA THR A 60 -7.23 4.35 1.79
C THR A 60 -8.10 5.53 2.19
N GLY A 61 -9.19 5.71 1.49
CA GLY A 61 -10.22 6.70 1.76
C GLY A 61 -11.57 6.21 1.24
N PHE A 62 -12.42 7.13 0.88
CA PHE A 62 -13.71 6.89 0.26
C PHE A 62 -14.61 6.06 1.18
N SER A 63 -15.01 4.88 0.76
CA SER A 63 -15.92 4.04 1.53
C SER A 63 -15.23 3.44 2.76
N PHE A 64 -15.89 3.50 3.91
CA PHE A 64 -15.40 2.91 5.15
C PHE A 64 -15.08 1.42 5.02
N ASP A 65 -15.85 0.71 4.20
CA ASP A 65 -15.71 -0.74 4.01
C ASP A 65 -15.01 -1.11 2.70
N ASN A 66 -14.15 -0.21 2.17
CA ASN A 66 -13.41 -0.53 0.96
C ASN A 66 -12.58 -1.81 1.13
N PRO A 67 -12.45 -2.61 0.05
CA PRO A 67 -11.84 -3.94 0.18
C PRO A 67 -10.36 -3.92 0.59
N LEU A 68 -9.57 -2.94 0.18
CA LEU A 68 -8.16 -2.89 0.54
C LEU A 68 -7.97 -2.66 2.04
N ARG A 69 -8.81 -1.82 2.64
CA ARG A 69 -8.79 -1.54 4.08
C ARG A 69 -8.92 -2.81 4.93
N LYS A 70 -9.58 -3.83 4.41
CA LYS A 70 -9.81 -5.10 5.11
C LYS A 70 -8.62 -6.06 5.02
N LEU A 71 -7.64 -5.77 4.18
CA LEU A 71 -6.53 -6.68 3.88
C LEU A 71 -5.24 -6.34 4.61
N GLY A 72 -5.11 -5.14 5.14
CA GLY A 72 -3.89 -4.73 5.83
C GLY A 72 -3.85 -5.19 7.28
N ASP A 73 -2.65 -5.36 7.80
CA ASP A 73 -2.41 -5.56 9.22
C ASP A 73 -2.58 -4.25 9.98
N THR A 74 -2.18 -3.14 9.37
CA THR A 74 -2.41 -1.78 9.85
C THR A 74 -3.06 -0.98 8.73
N ASN A 75 -4.17 -0.30 9.03
CA ASN A 75 -4.95 0.36 8.00
C ASN A 75 -5.24 1.80 8.40
N PHE A 76 -4.83 2.75 7.56
CA PHE A 76 -5.10 4.18 7.72
C PHE A 76 -6.19 4.56 6.73
N TRP A 77 -7.31 5.06 7.22
CA TRP A 77 -8.46 5.42 6.39
C TRP A 77 -8.83 6.88 6.59
N VAL A 78 -9.09 7.59 5.49
CA VAL A 78 -9.53 8.99 5.49
C VAL A 78 -11.01 9.03 5.19
N ASP A 79 -11.78 9.64 6.08
CA ASP A 79 -13.24 9.82 5.90
C ASP A 79 -13.51 10.96 4.92
N SER A 80 -13.26 10.73 3.64
CA SER A 80 -13.51 11.68 2.57
C SER A 80 -13.61 10.93 1.24
N ASP A 81 -14.47 11.44 0.35
CA ASP A 81 -14.58 10.96 -1.03
C ASP A 81 -13.90 11.88 -2.04
N LYS A 82 -13.12 12.83 -1.56
CA LYS A 82 -12.42 13.79 -2.40
C LYS A 82 -10.95 13.38 -2.54
N TYR A 83 -10.53 13.11 -3.78
CA TYR A 83 -9.18 12.65 -4.08
C TYR A 83 -8.09 13.54 -3.46
N ASN A 84 -8.21 14.86 -3.62
CA ASN A 84 -7.19 15.77 -3.11
C ASN A 84 -7.06 15.69 -1.58
N ILE A 85 -8.18 15.59 -0.87
CA ILE A 85 -8.18 15.47 0.59
C ILE A 85 -7.53 14.16 1.01
N VAL A 86 -7.94 13.05 0.38
CA VAL A 86 -7.41 11.72 0.71
C VAL A 86 -5.92 11.64 0.40
N GLU A 87 -5.50 12.06 -0.79
CA GLU A 87 -4.10 11.98 -1.20
C GLU A 87 -3.19 12.86 -0.35
N MET A 88 -3.60 14.09 -0.06
CA MET A 88 -2.80 14.99 0.79
C MET A 88 -2.73 14.48 2.23
N THR A 89 -3.82 13.91 2.75
CA THR A 89 -3.81 13.32 4.08
C THR A 89 -2.86 12.14 4.15
N HIS A 90 -2.89 11.26 3.17
CA HIS A 90 -1.94 10.14 3.08
C HIS A 90 -0.50 10.65 3.07
N HIS A 91 -0.24 11.69 2.29
CA HIS A 91 1.10 12.28 2.18
C HIS A 91 1.59 12.80 3.54
N ILE A 92 0.73 13.54 4.24
CA ILE A 92 1.06 14.08 5.58
C ILE A 92 1.33 12.93 6.56
N TRP A 93 0.51 11.89 6.55
CA TRP A 93 0.71 10.73 7.43
C TRP A 93 2.02 10.01 7.16
N LEU A 94 2.36 9.81 5.88
CA LEU A 94 3.63 9.17 5.52
C LEU A 94 4.83 9.98 5.97
N LEU A 95 4.78 11.31 5.81
CA LEU A 95 5.84 12.20 6.30
C LEU A 95 5.95 12.15 7.82
N ALA A 96 4.82 12.16 8.53
CA ALA A 96 4.81 12.07 9.98
C ALA A 96 5.40 10.75 10.49
N ILE A 97 5.08 9.65 9.83
CA ILE A 97 5.63 8.33 10.15
C ILE A 97 7.14 8.32 9.92
N ALA A 98 7.60 8.86 8.79
CA ALA A 98 9.02 8.94 8.48
C ALA A 98 9.77 9.78 9.51
N ASP A 99 9.23 10.94 9.88
CA ASP A 99 9.84 11.82 10.89
C ASP A 99 9.88 11.13 12.26
N TYR A 100 8.83 10.40 12.63
CA TYR A 100 8.80 9.65 13.87
C TYR A 100 9.90 8.57 13.91
N ILE A 101 10.06 7.83 12.82
CA ILE A 101 11.08 6.77 12.72
C ILE A 101 12.49 7.38 12.85
N ILE A 102 12.75 8.48 12.14
CA ILE A 102 14.04 9.18 12.21
C ILE A 102 14.31 9.65 13.64
N ASP A 103 13.30 10.23 14.29
CA ASP A 103 13.42 10.74 15.65
C ASP A 103 13.72 9.61 16.64
N GLN A 104 13.07 8.46 16.49
CA GLN A 104 13.34 7.29 17.35
C GLN A 104 14.76 6.76 17.12
N ASP A 105 15.24 6.72 15.89
CA ASP A 105 16.60 6.28 15.57
C ASP A 105 17.64 7.20 16.21
N ASN A 106 17.42 8.50 16.20
CA ASN A 106 18.33 9.49 16.78
C ASN A 106 18.42 9.40 18.34
N LYS A 107 17.45 8.73 18.97
CA LYS A 107 17.43 8.53 20.44
C LYS A 107 18.17 7.27 20.87
N LYS A 108 18.54 6.46 19.92
CA LYS A 108 19.33 5.24 20.21
C LYS A 108 20.80 5.61 20.34
#